data_cb8fa62739b93bc2e6ca2fb82f5bd93d
#
_entry.id   cb8fa62739b93bc2e6ca2fb82f5bd93d
#
_cell.length_a   1.000
_cell.length_b   1.000
_cell.length_c   1.000
_cell.angle_alpha   90.00
_cell.angle_beta   90.00
_cell.angle_gamma   90.00
#
_symmetry.space_group_name_H-M   'P 1'
#
loop_
_entity.id
_entity.type
_entity.pdbx_description
1 polymer ?
#
loop_
_entity_poly.entity_id
_entity_poly.type
_entity_poly.pdbx_seq_one_letter_code
_entity_poly.pdbx_strand_id
1 'polypeptide(L)'
;MLELLFLLLPVAAAYGWYMGRRGAQQDKQQNADRLSREYVAGVNFLLSDQQDKAVDLFLEMLKEDSSAFEAHLTLGNLFRSRGEVERAIRIHQSLMESAALSFEQRLLAIQQLGRDYVAAGVYDRAEHMFLQLIDEQDFRQSALQSLLAIYQLTSDWGKAIETAEKLVKLGQHELKEQIAHFYCELALQEMSSDNLDNALSFL
;
A
#
# COMPACT_ATOMS: atom_id res chain seq x y z
N MET A 1 -41.93 20.04 -48.13
CA MET A 1 -40.56 19.50 -48.24
C MET A 1 -39.75 19.71 -46.99
N LEU A 2 -39.91 20.84 -46.24
CA LEU A 2 -39.22 21.08 -44.96
C LEU A 2 -39.65 20.09 -43.84
N GLU A 3 -40.93 19.69 -43.80
CA GLU A 3 -41.47 18.78 -42.81
C GLU A 3 -40.86 17.38 -42.85
N LEU A 4 -40.50 16.91 -44.08
CA LEU A 4 -39.82 15.63 -44.25
C LEU A 4 -38.36 15.61 -43.67
N LEU A 5 -37.73 16.80 -43.64
CA LEU A 5 -36.39 16.95 -43.05
C LEU A 5 -36.40 16.81 -41.52
N PHE A 6 -37.50 17.27 -40.87
CA PHE A 6 -37.66 17.12 -39.43
C PHE A 6 -37.87 15.66 -38.99
N LEU A 7 -38.43 14.81 -39.86
CA LEU A 7 -38.59 13.37 -39.60
C LEU A 7 -37.26 12.59 -39.64
N LEU A 8 -36.22 13.13 -40.29
CA LEU A 8 -34.91 12.52 -40.35
C LEU A 8 -34.05 12.81 -39.07
N LEU A 9 -34.37 13.87 -38.33
CA LEU A 9 -33.62 14.24 -37.10
C LEU A 9 -33.63 13.12 -36.00
N PRO A 10 -34.79 12.54 -35.63
CA PRO A 10 -34.80 11.45 -34.66
C PRO A 10 -34.09 10.18 -35.14
N VAL A 11 -34.13 9.90 -36.42
CA VAL A 11 -33.42 8.76 -37.04
C VAL A 11 -31.91 8.98 -36.99
N ALA A 12 -31.45 10.19 -37.34
CA ALA A 12 -30.02 10.56 -37.24
C ALA A 12 -29.51 10.55 -35.79
N ALA A 13 -30.34 11.05 -34.86
CA ALA A 13 -30.01 11.02 -33.41
C ALA A 13 -29.93 9.57 -32.88
N ALA A 14 -30.88 8.72 -33.23
CA ALA A 14 -30.87 7.32 -32.83
C ALA A 14 -29.68 6.55 -33.45
N TYR A 15 -29.34 6.83 -34.69
CA TYR A 15 -28.18 6.24 -35.35
C TYR A 15 -26.86 6.72 -34.71
N GLY A 16 -26.72 8.01 -34.44
CA GLY A 16 -25.57 8.58 -33.75
C GLY A 16 -25.37 8.02 -32.33
N TRP A 17 -26.49 7.87 -31.60
CA TRP A 17 -26.47 7.25 -30.27
C TRP A 17 -26.08 5.77 -30.33
N TYR A 18 -26.61 5.01 -31.27
CA TYR A 18 -26.30 3.59 -31.48
C TYR A 18 -24.83 3.39 -31.87
N MET A 19 -24.32 4.19 -32.83
CA MET A 19 -22.91 4.14 -33.25
C MET A 19 -21.96 4.56 -32.11
N GLY A 20 -22.27 5.61 -31.34
CA GLY A 20 -21.49 6.05 -30.18
C GLY A 20 -21.41 4.97 -29.10
N ARG A 21 -22.54 4.29 -28.81
CA ARG A 21 -22.58 3.20 -27.84
C ARG A 21 -21.79 1.98 -28.30
N ARG A 22 -21.84 1.67 -29.59
CA ARG A 22 -21.09 0.55 -30.19
C ARG A 22 -19.59 0.82 -30.25
N GLY A 23 -19.18 2.07 -30.55
CA GLY A 23 -17.78 2.50 -30.48
C GLY A 23 -17.23 2.39 -29.07
N ALA A 24 -17.95 2.92 -28.09
CA ALA A 24 -17.54 2.85 -26.69
C ALA A 24 -17.43 1.41 -26.13
N GLN A 25 -18.25 0.47 -26.63
CA GLN A 25 -18.14 -0.95 -26.30
C GLN A 25 -16.92 -1.61 -26.95
N GLN A 26 -16.64 -1.27 -28.23
CA GLN A 26 -15.47 -1.79 -28.95
C GLN A 26 -14.17 -1.29 -28.34
N ASP A 27 -14.10 -0.01 -27.95
CA ASP A 27 -12.93 0.58 -27.27
C ASP A 27 -12.66 -0.09 -25.92
N LYS A 28 -13.73 -0.35 -25.13
CA LYS A 28 -13.60 -1.09 -23.87
C LYS A 28 -13.09 -2.52 -24.07
N GLN A 29 -13.59 -3.21 -25.09
CA GLN A 29 -13.16 -4.57 -25.41
C GLN A 29 -11.71 -4.61 -25.88
N GLN A 30 -11.30 -3.68 -26.76
CA GLN A 30 -9.91 -3.58 -27.24
C GLN A 30 -8.94 -3.24 -26.12
N ASN A 31 -9.34 -2.35 -25.20
CA ASN A 31 -8.52 -2.01 -24.03
C ASN A 31 -8.40 -3.20 -23.07
N ALA A 32 -9.47 -3.95 -22.81
CA ALA A 32 -9.43 -5.16 -22.00
C ALA A 32 -8.53 -6.25 -22.61
N ASP A 33 -8.62 -6.45 -23.95
CA ASP A 33 -7.78 -7.42 -24.66
C ASP A 33 -6.30 -6.99 -24.70
N ARG A 34 -6.01 -5.68 -24.77
CA ARG A 34 -4.66 -5.15 -24.69
C ARG A 34 -4.07 -5.36 -23.29
N LEU A 35 -4.82 -4.97 -22.25
CA LEU A 35 -4.42 -5.11 -20.85
C LEU A 35 -4.12 -6.58 -20.50
N SER A 36 -4.96 -7.51 -20.99
CA SER A 36 -4.76 -8.94 -20.81
C SER A 36 -3.45 -9.43 -21.46
N ARG A 37 -3.13 -8.95 -22.67
CA ARG A 37 -1.87 -9.31 -23.36
C ARG A 37 -0.64 -8.74 -22.68
N GLU A 38 -0.69 -7.49 -22.23
CA GLU A 38 0.39 -6.85 -21.49
C GLU A 38 0.63 -7.54 -20.14
N TYR A 39 -0.45 -7.94 -19.44
CA TYR A 39 -0.35 -8.72 -18.21
C TYR A 39 0.36 -10.07 -18.43
N VAL A 40 -0.03 -10.80 -19.49
CA VAL A 40 0.62 -12.07 -19.88
C VAL A 40 2.08 -11.84 -20.24
N ALA A 41 2.42 -10.75 -20.94
CA ALA A 41 3.79 -10.39 -21.27
C ALA A 41 4.60 -10.08 -19.99
N GLY A 42 4.02 -9.35 -19.04
CA GLY A 42 4.64 -9.07 -17.73
C GLY A 42 4.92 -10.36 -16.95
N VAL A 43 3.96 -11.27 -16.90
CA VAL A 43 4.16 -12.59 -16.26
C VAL A 43 5.25 -13.39 -16.96
N ASN A 44 5.33 -13.36 -18.30
CA ASN A 44 6.40 -14.04 -19.05
C ASN A 44 7.78 -13.42 -18.74
N PHE A 45 7.89 -12.10 -18.56
CA PHE A 45 9.12 -11.47 -18.10
C PHE A 45 9.52 -11.90 -16.68
N LEU A 46 8.56 -12.09 -15.76
CA LEU A 46 8.83 -12.64 -14.43
C LEU A 46 9.39 -14.07 -14.49
N LEU A 47 8.86 -14.89 -15.42
CA LEU A 47 9.29 -16.27 -15.61
C LEU A 47 10.65 -16.39 -16.36
N SER A 48 11.04 -15.35 -17.12
CA SER A 48 12.23 -15.34 -17.98
C SER A 48 13.44 -14.65 -17.31
N ASP A 49 13.42 -14.43 -16.00
CA ASP A 49 14.47 -13.73 -15.24
C ASP A 49 14.74 -12.27 -15.72
N GLN A 50 13.73 -11.64 -16.35
CA GLN A 50 13.76 -10.25 -16.78
C GLN A 50 12.83 -9.38 -15.90
N GLN A 51 13.01 -9.50 -14.61
CA GLN A 51 12.10 -8.97 -13.59
C GLN A 51 11.97 -7.44 -13.64
N ASP A 52 13.05 -6.71 -13.98
CA ASP A 52 12.99 -5.25 -14.11
C ASP A 52 12.10 -4.82 -15.27
N LYS A 53 12.13 -5.55 -16.40
CA LYS A 53 11.21 -5.28 -17.51
C LYS A 53 9.75 -5.59 -17.15
N ALA A 54 9.53 -6.61 -16.31
CA ALA A 54 8.20 -6.89 -15.79
C ALA A 54 7.70 -5.72 -14.94
N VAL A 55 8.53 -5.23 -14.01
CA VAL A 55 8.17 -4.06 -13.17
C VAL A 55 7.86 -2.83 -14.02
N ASP A 56 8.72 -2.49 -14.99
CA ASP A 56 8.52 -1.33 -15.84
C ASP A 56 7.22 -1.44 -16.66
N LEU A 57 6.91 -2.62 -17.20
CA LEU A 57 5.65 -2.87 -17.91
C LEU A 57 4.43 -2.73 -17.00
N PHE A 58 4.46 -3.31 -15.79
CA PHE A 58 3.35 -3.18 -14.85
C PHE A 58 3.16 -1.75 -14.36
N LEU A 59 4.25 -0.97 -14.18
CA LEU A 59 4.14 0.45 -13.84
C LEU A 59 3.54 1.28 -14.99
N GLU A 60 3.79 0.91 -16.25
CA GLU A 60 3.16 1.55 -17.40
C GLU A 60 1.66 1.24 -17.47
N MET A 61 1.28 -0.03 -17.26
CA MET A 61 -0.12 -0.45 -17.21
C MET A 61 -0.92 0.30 -16.13
N LEU A 62 -0.30 0.56 -14.96
CA LEU A 62 -0.94 1.30 -13.87
C LEU A 62 -1.31 2.74 -14.25
N LYS A 63 -0.50 3.39 -15.09
CA LYS A 63 -0.77 4.76 -15.55
C LYS A 63 -1.99 4.85 -16.44
N GLU A 64 -2.29 3.77 -17.15
CA GLU A 64 -3.38 3.74 -18.12
C GLU A 64 -4.72 3.24 -17.54
N ASP A 65 -4.67 2.34 -16.56
CA ASP A 65 -5.87 1.74 -15.95
C ASP A 65 -5.74 1.55 -14.45
N SER A 66 -6.48 2.36 -13.68
CA SER A 66 -6.58 2.21 -12.22
C SER A 66 -7.31 0.93 -11.78
N SER A 67 -7.99 0.21 -12.69
CA SER A 67 -8.64 -1.07 -12.36
C SER A 67 -7.63 -2.19 -12.07
N ALA A 68 -6.36 -1.98 -12.44
CA ALA A 68 -5.27 -2.92 -12.17
C ALA A 68 -4.67 -2.79 -10.74
N PHE A 69 -5.25 -1.96 -9.85
CA PHE A 69 -4.74 -1.72 -8.49
C PHE A 69 -4.43 -3.02 -7.74
N GLU A 70 -5.39 -3.94 -7.68
CA GLU A 70 -5.25 -5.22 -6.97
C GLU A 70 -4.11 -6.09 -7.54
N ALA A 71 -3.95 -6.08 -8.86
CA ALA A 71 -2.88 -6.83 -9.53
C ALA A 71 -1.50 -6.25 -9.17
N HIS A 72 -1.36 -4.93 -9.15
CA HIS A 72 -0.10 -4.26 -8.79
C HIS A 72 0.21 -4.43 -7.30
N LEU A 73 -0.80 -4.34 -6.42
CA LEU A 73 -0.64 -4.60 -5.00
C LEU A 73 -0.14 -6.03 -4.75
N THR A 74 -0.75 -7.00 -5.43
CA THR A 74 -0.37 -8.41 -5.36
C THR A 74 1.04 -8.64 -5.88
N LEU A 75 1.41 -8.01 -6.99
CA LEU A 75 2.73 -8.11 -7.58
C LEU A 75 3.82 -7.54 -6.66
N GLY A 76 3.60 -6.36 -6.05
CA GLY A 76 4.51 -5.80 -5.07
C GLY A 76 4.69 -6.73 -3.86
N ASN A 77 3.59 -7.30 -3.34
CA ASN A 77 3.65 -8.29 -2.27
C ASN A 77 4.45 -9.55 -2.66
N LEU A 78 4.31 -10.00 -3.91
CA LEU A 78 5.09 -11.13 -4.43
C LEU A 78 6.58 -10.81 -4.46
N PHE A 79 6.99 -9.64 -4.96
CA PHE A 79 8.40 -9.22 -4.94
C PHE A 79 8.96 -9.15 -3.53
N ARG A 80 8.23 -8.57 -2.57
CA ARG A 80 8.64 -8.54 -1.16
C ARG A 80 8.83 -9.95 -0.59
N SER A 81 7.90 -10.87 -0.84
CA SER A 81 7.99 -12.25 -0.33
C SER A 81 9.16 -13.04 -0.92
N ARG A 82 9.65 -12.64 -2.09
CA ARG A 82 10.86 -13.20 -2.73
C ARG A 82 12.16 -12.53 -2.27
N GLY A 83 12.08 -11.51 -1.41
CA GLY A 83 13.24 -10.72 -0.98
C GLY A 83 13.67 -9.63 -1.96
N GLU A 84 12.93 -9.42 -3.05
CA GLU A 84 13.17 -8.40 -4.07
C GLU A 84 12.56 -7.05 -3.64
N VAL A 85 12.99 -6.57 -2.47
CA VAL A 85 12.33 -5.48 -1.74
C VAL A 85 12.35 -4.16 -2.50
N GLU A 86 13.42 -3.84 -3.22
CA GLU A 86 13.53 -2.60 -4.01
C GLU A 86 12.47 -2.52 -5.11
N ARG A 87 12.15 -3.67 -5.74
CA ARG A 87 11.09 -3.75 -6.75
C ARG A 87 9.70 -3.58 -6.12
N ALA A 88 9.49 -4.18 -4.96
CA ALA A 88 8.24 -4.00 -4.21
C ALA A 88 8.02 -2.52 -3.86
N ILE A 89 9.05 -1.84 -3.33
CA ILE A 89 9.02 -0.40 -3.02
C ILE A 89 8.64 0.43 -4.26
N ARG A 90 9.28 0.19 -5.41
CA ARG A 90 8.96 0.91 -6.66
C ARG A 90 7.49 0.79 -7.05
N ILE A 91 6.92 -0.42 -6.96
CA ILE A 91 5.52 -0.68 -7.32
C ILE A 91 4.58 0.00 -6.32
N HIS A 92 4.75 -0.23 -5.02
CA HIS A 92 3.84 0.34 -4.03
C HIS A 92 3.98 1.87 -3.91
N GLN A 93 5.17 2.43 -4.14
CA GLN A 93 5.38 3.88 -4.21
C GLN A 93 4.64 4.49 -5.40
N SER A 94 4.74 3.88 -6.58
CA SER A 94 3.99 4.34 -7.77
C SER A 94 2.47 4.23 -7.57
N LEU A 95 2.00 3.17 -6.88
CA LEU A 95 0.60 3.08 -6.46
C LEU A 95 0.20 4.25 -5.57
N MET A 96 0.95 4.53 -4.52
CA MET A 96 0.66 5.63 -3.59
C MET A 96 0.59 7.00 -4.28
N GLU A 97 1.45 7.23 -5.27
CA GLU A 97 1.54 8.48 -6.04
C GLU A 97 0.44 8.63 -7.10
N SER A 98 -0.28 7.55 -7.43
CA SER A 98 -1.33 7.58 -8.46
C SER A 98 -2.50 8.46 -8.03
N ALA A 99 -2.88 9.40 -8.90
CA ALA A 99 -4.03 10.29 -8.67
C ALA A 99 -5.39 9.60 -8.85
N ALA A 100 -5.42 8.43 -9.47
CA ALA A 100 -6.64 7.71 -9.81
C ALA A 100 -7.17 6.83 -8.67
N LEU A 101 -6.41 6.66 -7.57
CA LEU A 101 -6.80 5.81 -6.45
C LEU A 101 -7.87 6.44 -5.57
N SER A 102 -8.79 5.60 -5.09
CA SER A 102 -9.67 5.95 -3.98
C SER A 102 -8.86 6.19 -2.70
N PHE A 103 -9.48 6.85 -1.73
CA PHE A 103 -8.87 7.08 -0.42
C PHE A 103 -8.44 5.75 0.24
N GLU A 104 -9.32 4.76 0.25
CA GLU A 104 -9.08 3.45 0.84
C GLU A 104 -7.93 2.68 0.15
N GLN A 105 -7.90 2.71 -1.18
CA GLN A 105 -6.81 2.11 -1.96
C GLN A 105 -5.46 2.77 -1.65
N ARG A 106 -5.45 4.08 -1.44
CA ARG A 106 -4.24 4.81 -1.05
C ARG A 106 -3.74 4.38 0.34
N LEU A 107 -4.63 4.20 1.31
CA LEU A 107 -4.26 3.69 2.63
C LEU A 107 -3.66 2.27 2.56
N LEU A 108 -4.23 1.40 1.72
CA LEU A 108 -3.67 0.07 1.46
C LEU A 108 -2.26 0.15 0.84
N ALA A 109 -2.05 1.04 -0.15
CA ALA A 109 -0.74 1.23 -0.76
C ALA A 109 0.29 1.74 0.27
N ILE A 110 -0.08 2.70 1.13
CA ILE A 110 0.77 3.21 2.23
C ILE A 110 1.13 2.07 3.18
N GLN A 111 0.18 1.22 3.56
CA GLN A 111 0.43 0.08 4.44
C GLN A 111 1.42 -0.91 3.82
N GLN A 112 1.27 -1.24 2.53
CA GLN A 112 2.19 -2.16 1.87
C GLN A 112 3.58 -1.55 1.70
N LEU A 113 3.68 -0.27 1.37
CA LEU A 113 4.95 0.45 1.28
C LEU A 113 5.67 0.51 2.64
N GLY A 114 4.93 0.71 3.74
CA GLY A 114 5.48 0.61 5.09
C GLY A 114 6.08 -0.76 5.37
N ARG A 115 5.39 -1.84 4.98
CA ARG A 115 5.91 -3.21 5.11
C ARG A 115 7.15 -3.47 4.25
N ASP A 116 7.22 -2.87 3.06
CA ASP A 116 8.40 -2.97 2.21
C ASP A 116 9.60 -2.28 2.86
N TYR A 117 9.40 -1.09 3.44
CA TYR A 117 10.47 -0.39 4.16
C TYR A 117 10.96 -1.17 5.40
N VAL A 118 10.05 -1.86 6.12
CA VAL A 118 10.46 -2.78 7.20
C VAL A 118 11.33 -3.90 6.65
N ALA A 119 10.92 -4.53 5.54
CA ALA A 119 11.68 -5.60 4.89
C ALA A 119 13.04 -5.12 4.35
N ALA A 120 13.14 -3.83 3.96
CA ALA A 120 14.39 -3.18 3.55
C ALA A 120 15.28 -2.75 4.72
N GLY A 121 14.80 -2.83 5.98
CA GLY A 121 15.52 -2.31 7.15
C GLY A 121 15.53 -0.79 7.26
N VAL A 122 14.68 -0.08 6.49
CA VAL A 122 14.59 1.39 6.47
C VAL A 122 13.48 1.82 7.43
N TYR A 123 13.75 1.65 8.73
CA TYR A 123 12.74 1.78 9.79
C TYR A 123 12.15 3.18 9.91
N ASP A 124 12.93 4.25 9.71
CA ASP A 124 12.44 5.63 9.77
C ASP A 124 11.34 5.91 8.73
N ARG A 125 11.52 5.38 7.50
CA ARG A 125 10.51 5.52 6.45
C ARG A 125 9.29 4.65 6.73
N ALA A 126 9.50 3.45 7.26
CA ALA A 126 8.40 2.57 7.65
C ALA A 126 7.55 3.20 8.76
N GLU A 127 8.18 3.77 9.79
CA GLU A 127 7.51 4.51 10.87
C GLU A 127 6.64 5.63 10.29
N HIS A 128 7.21 6.45 9.38
CA HIS A 128 6.46 7.53 8.74
C HIS A 128 5.24 7.05 7.97
N MET A 129 5.31 5.89 7.28
CA MET A 129 4.16 5.31 6.58
C MET A 129 3.08 4.86 7.56
N PHE A 130 3.44 4.12 8.62
CA PHE A 130 2.46 3.61 9.57
C PHE A 130 1.83 4.70 10.43
N LEU A 131 2.55 5.79 10.75
CA LEU A 131 1.99 6.94 11.47
C LEU A 131 0.84 7.60 10.71
N GLN A 132 0.83 7.57 9.38
CA GLN A 132 -0.29 8.10 8.58
C GLN A 132 -1.57 7.24 8.71
N LEU A 133 -1.47 6.00 9.20
CA LEU A 133 -2.57 5.04 9.27
C LEU A 133 -3.21 4.94 10.66
N ILE A 134 -2.61 5.52 11.70
CA ILE A 134 -3.10 5.37 13.09
C ILE A 134 -4.44 6.08 13.36
N ASP A 135 -4.77 7.09 12.56
CA ASP A 135 -6.04 7.83 12.69
C ASP A 135 -7.19 7.11 11.99
N GLU A 136 -6.89 6.18 11.07
CA GLU A 136 -7.87 5.42 10.32
C GLU A 136 -8.30 4.18 11.08
N GLN A 137 -9.59 4.05 11.39
CA GLN A 137 -10.13 3.03 12.29
C GLN A 137 -9.77 1.60 11.84
N ASP A 138 -9.89 1.31 10.54
CA ASP A 138 -9.66 -0.03 9.98
C ASP A 138 -8.17 -0.40 9.91
N PHE A 139 -7.28 0.58 9.89
CA PHE A 139 -5.83 0.39 9.79
C PHE A 139 -5.11 0.57 11.12
N ARG A 140 -5.72 1.27 12.09
CA ARG A 140 -5.11 1.67 13.37
C ARG A 140 -4.41 0.53 14.09
N GLN A 141 -5.11 -0.56 14.29
CA GLN A 141 -4.58 -1.68 15.05
C GLN A 141 -3.37 -2.31 14.36
N SER A 142 -3.46 -2.55 13.06
CA SER A 142 -2.36 -3.14 12.27
C SER A 142 -1.16 -2.19 12.15
N ALA A 143 -1.41 -0.88 12.05
CA ALA A 143 -0.37 0.14 12.02
C ALA A 143 0.38 0.21 13.37
N LEU A 144 -0.35 0.24 14.49
CA LEU A 144 0.25 0.22 15.82
C LEU A 144 1.06 -1.04 16.08
N GLN A 145 0.60 -2.22 15.62
CA GLN A 145 1.36 -3.47 15.71
C GLN A 145 2.67 -3.40 14.92
N SER A 146 2.63 -2.81 13.71
CA SER A 146 3.82 -2.62 12.89
C SER A 146 4.80 -1.62 13.53
N LEU A 147 4.29 -0.52 14.09
CA LEU A 147 5.09 0.47 14.82
C LEU A 147 5.74 -0.16 16.06
N LEU A 148 5.00 -0.95 16.84
CA LEU A 148 5.54 -1.65 18.00
C LEU A 148 6.71 -2.55 17.61
N ALA A 149 6.56 -3.33 16.53
CA ALA A 149 7.64 -4.18 16.02
C ALA A 149 8.87 -3.36 15.58
N ILE A 150 8.67 -2.21 14.93
CA ILE A 150 9.77 -1.30 14.55
C ILE A 150 10.49 -0.79 15.80
N TYR A 151 9.77 -0.28 16.82
CA TYR A 151 10.37 0.27 18.03
C TYR A 151 11.13 -0.79 18.83
N GLN A 152 10.67 -2.04 18.84
CA GLN A 152 11.42 -3.16 19.42
C GLN A 152 12.73 -3.43 18.65
N LEU A 153 12.69 -3.42 17.31
CA LEU A 153 13.87 -3.65 16.46
C LEU A 153 14.91 -2.51 16.59
N THR A 154 14.44 -1.29 16.82
CA THR A 154 15.29 -0.09 16.98
C THR A 154 15.67 0.20 18.43
N SER A 155 15.16 -0.61 19.38
CA SER A 155 15.35 -0.41 20.83
C SER A 155 14.86 0.96 21.33
N ASP A 156 13.83 1.53 20.67
CA ASP A 156 13.15 2.74 21.11
C ASP A 156 12.05 2.36 22.12
N TRP A 157 12.52 2.01 23.36
CA TRP A 157 11.65 1.44 24.38
C TRP A 157 10.56 2.40 24.83
N GLY A 158 10.84 3.71 24.83
CA GLY A 158 9.85 4.74 25.17
C GLY A 158 8.65 4.69 24.23
N LYS A 159 8.89 4.74 22.92
CA LYS A 159 7.83 4.64 21.91
C LYS A 159 7.18 3.25 21.89
N ALA A 160 7.94 2.19 22.19
CA ALA A 160 7.38 0.83 22.30
C ALA A 160 6.33 0.75 23.42
N ILE A 161 6.61 1.32 24.61
CA ILE A 161 5.68 1.37 25.74
C ILE A 161 4.41 2.13 25.36
N GLU A 162 4.55 3.37 24.85
CA GLU A 162 3.39 4.19 24.44
C GLU A 162 2.50 3.49 23.41
N THR A 163 3.14 2.81 22.45
CA THR A 163 2.42 2.11 21.39
C THR A 163 1.72 0.85 21.91
N ALA A 164 2.38 0.10 22.79
CA ALA A 164 1.79 -1.08 23.44
C ALA A 164 0.61 -0.70 24.33
N GLU A 165 0.69 0.42 25.07
CA GLU A 165 -0.43 0.93 25.87
C GLU A 165 -1.64 1.29 25.00
N LYS A 166 -1.43 1.89 23.82
CA LYS A 166 -2.51 2.16 22.83
C LYS A 166 -3.16 0.87 22.37
N LEU A 167 -2.37 -0.18 22.10
CA LEU A 167 -2.88 -1.50 21.70
C LEU A 167 -3.65 -2.20 22.86
N VAL A 168 -3.21 -2.06 24.10
CA VAL A 168 -3.95 -2.56 25.29
C VAL A 168 -5.32 -1.89 25.40
N LYS A 169 -5.40 -0.57 25.14
CA LYS A 169 -6.69 0.16 25.11
C LYS A 169 -7.61 -0.30 23.98
N LEU A 170 -7.05 -0.86 22.89
CA LEU A 170 -7.78 -1.49 21.79
C LEU A 170 -8.13 -2.97 22.05
N GLY A 171 -7.85 -3.49 23.26
CA GLY A 171 -8.23 -4.84 23.69
C GLY A 171 -7.11 -5.89 23.64
N GLN A 172 -5.87 -5.54 23.28
CA GLN A 172 -4.73 -6.47 23.28
C GLN A 172 -4.09 -6.55 24.69
N HIS A 173 -4.83 -7.13 25.63
CA HIS A 173 -4.42 -7.16 27.05
C HIS A 173 -3.19 -8.03 27.31
N GLU A 174 -2.86 -8.95 26.42
CA GLU A 174 -1.66 -9.81 26.48
C GLU A 174 -0.34 -9.02 26.43
N LEU A 175 -0.38 -7.79 25.90
CA LEU A 175 0.80 -6.91 25.84
C LEU A 175 1.24 -6.34 27.20
N LYS A 176 0.44 -6.48 28.25
CA LYS A 176 0.78 -5.96 29.59
C LYS A 176 2.08 -6.53 30.15
N GLU A 177 2.32 -7.83 29.91
CA GLU A 177 3.56 -8.47 30.34
C GLU A 177 4.76 -7.96 29.53
N GLN A 178 4.56 -7.72 28.23
CA GLN A 178 5.61 -7.16 27.37
C GLN A 178 5.94 -5.70 27.75
N ILE A 179 4.95 -4.91 28.16
CA ILE A 179 5.18 -3.54 28.63
C ILE A 179 6.11 -3.54 29.86
N ALA A 180 5.89 -4.45 30.81
CA ALA A 180 6.80 -4.59 31.97
C ALA A 180 8.23 -4.91 31.54
N HIS A 181 8.39 -5.78 30.53
CA HIS A 181 9.71 -6.07 29.96
C HIS A 181 10.34 -4.83 29.31
N PHE A 182 9.57 -4.02 28.57
CA PHE A 182 10.07 -2.79 27.94
C PHE A 182 10.53 -1.76 28.99
N TYR A 183 9.85 -1.66 30.12
CA TYR A 183 10.32 -0.83 31.23
C TYR A 183 11.66 -1.31 31.79
N CYS A 184 11.85 -2.63 31.92
CA CYS A 184 13.15 -3.18 32.31
C CYS A 184 14.25 -2.85 31.30
N GLU A 185 13.98 -2.97 30.02
CA GLU A 185 14.94 -2.63 28.95
C GLU A 185 15.27 -1.12 28.95
N LEU A 186 14.26 -0.26 29.15
CA LEU A 186 14.44 1.18 29.27
C LEU A 186 15.31 1.53 30.50
N ALA A 187 15.06 0.89 31.65
CA ALA A 187 15.86 1.07 32.84
C ALA A 187 17.34 0.64 32.62
N LEU A 188 17.55 -0.49 31.92
CA LEU A 188 18.90 -0.95 31.56
C LEU A 188 19.60 0.03 30.61
N GLN A 189 18.89 0.62 29.67
CA GLN A 189 19.43 1.64 28.77
C GLN A 189 19.85 2.90 29.51
N GLU A 190 19.02 3.39 30.44
CA GLU A 190 19.36 4.54 31.31
C GLU A 190 20.55 4.24 32.23
N MET A 191 20.64 3.03 32.80
CA MET A 191 21.79 2.60 33.57
C MET A 191 23.08 2.61 32.74
N SER A 192 23.02 2.17 31.49
CA SER A 192 24.18 2.17 30.57
C SER A 192 24.65 3.59 30.23
N SER A 193 23.74 4.55 30.32
CA SER A 193 23.97 5.99 30.08
C SER A 193 24.38 6.75 31.35
N ASP A 194 24.67 6.05 32.47
CA ASP A 194 25.03 6.59 33.80
C ASP A 194 23.93 7.46 34.44
N ASN A 195 22.66 7.23 34.06
CA ASN A 195 21.49 7.99 34.51
C ASN A 195 20.67 7.17 35.53
N LEU A 196 21.26 6.91 36.69
CA LEU A 196 20.73 6.01 37.72
C LEU A 196 19.38 6.46 38.29
N ASP A 197 19.17 7.78 38.46
CA ASP A 197 17.91 8.31 39.01
C ASP A 197 16.72 8.02 38.08
N ASN A 198 16.91 8.19 36.76
CA ASN A 198 15.87 7.82 35.77
C ASN A 198 15.66 6.31 35.72
N ALA A 199 16.74 5.53 35.74
CA ALA A 199 16.62 4.06 35.70
C ALA A 199 15.77 3.53 36.87
N LEU A 200 15.94 4.06 38.08
CA LEU A 200 15.14 3.69 39.25
C LEU A 200 13.68 4.09 39.15
N SER A 201 13.34 5.11 38.36
CA SER A 201 11.97 5.55 38.19
C SER A 201 11.14 4.63 37.30
N PHE A 202 11.77 3.76 36.50
CA PHE A 202 11.14 2.81 35.61
C PHE A 202 10.96 1.41 36.20
N LEU A 203 11.54 1.12 37.34
CA LEU A 203 11.42 -0.15 38.09
C LEU A 203 10.35 -0.09 39.16
#